data_5344164c3da2f87b5fd4d5ee5d8d9860
#
_entry.id   5344164c3da2f87b5fd4d5ee5d8d9860
#
_cell.length_a   1.000
_cell.length_b   1.000
_cell.length_c   1.000
_cell.angle_alpha   90.00
_cell.angle_beta   90.00
_cell.angle_gamma   90.00
#
_symmetry.space_group_name_H-M   'P 1'
#
loop_
_entity.id
_entity.type
_entity.pdbx_description
1 polymer ?
#
loop_
_entity_poly.entity_id
_entity_poly.type
_entity_poly.pdbx_seq_one_letter_code
_entity_poly.pdbx_strand_id
1 'polypeptide(L)'
;MHEIHSHIPEDAPLSQIKCIRGFEKISAEYSTYLTDESKIACLPFDELYFPKTEAELAAILRDANRQHKPVTIASARTGLVGGCVPQGGALISLEYLDQVLAVYFNESAEEWRVCAQNSVSLKALETMLRFKQFPALEKSDDPAIRSGVQAFKDDPDGWFYPPDPTEMSASLGGTVVTNASGARTYRYGPTRAWVRGIRVFLANGEYLDIPRGKYFASPAGRFVVYDAAGQPHSFEIPDYTIPRTKSTAGIFTAPQMDLVDLFIGSEGVFGIVTRVEVALIKREDKISIIQFLESDLQAVALTIALRAEPRLQLDFLEFYSGHALDLLRERQKAEPSTVGMPPIPESAKSAVFFEMSFNPRADDQDFSALVETVASCGASLEDSWVGYETRELDRFKVFRHLIPETINGIIAERKKTHPGLHKLGTDLAVPDAYLPEMWELYASLCEESHLEWLAFGHIGNNHIHVNILPRDMDDLKKALELYGKLAQRAVEMGGAVSAEHGVGKIKAKFFKLMYSPEQIAQMKRIKDTLDPQAILNPGVIFTP
;
A
#
# COMPACT_ATOMS: atom_id res chain seq x y z
N MET A 1 -17.08 1.94 17.52
CA MET A 1 -17.43 3.28 17.01
C MET A 1 -18.16 3.99 18.13
N HIS A 2 -17.62 5.08 18.68
CA HIS A 2 -18.50 6.09 19.20
C HIS A 2 -19.53 6.31 18.09
N GLU A 3 -20.82 6.23 18.42
CA GLU A 3 -21.91 6.41 17.46
C GLU A 3 -21.84 7.83 16.89
N ILE A 4 -20.88 8.04 15.96
CA ILE A 4 -20.91 9.20 15.08
C ILE A 4 -21.92 8.83 14.00
N HIS A 5 -23.16 8.58 14.44
CA HIS A 5 -24.33 8.56 13.59
C HIS A 5 -24.63 10.01 13.17
N SER A 6 -23.77 10.57 12.32
CA SER A 6 -24.19 11.73 11.57
C SER A 6 -25.18 11.23 10.52
N HIS A 7 -26.46 11.45 10.79
CA HIS A 7 -27.49 11.39 9.76
C HIS A 7 -26.95 12.18 8.55
N ILE A 8 -26.81 11.52 7.40
CA ILE A 8 -26.41 12.23 6.18
C ILE A 8 -27.61 13.10 5.83
N PRO A 9 -27.45 14.45 5.79
CA PRO A 9 -28.56 15.34 5.42
C PRO A 9 -29.12 14.94 4.05
N GLU A 10 -30.44 15.09 3.89
CA GLU A 10 -31.10 14.86 2.61
C GLU A 10 -30.46 15.69 1.49
N ASP A 11 -30.29 15.06 0.35
CA ASP A 11 -29.86 15.51 -0.97
C ASP A 11 -29.21 16.89 -1.13
N ALA A 12 -27.90 16.90 -1.27
CA ALA A 12 -27.19 18.06 -1.84
C ALA A 12 -27.56 18.19 -3.33
N PRO A 13 -28.03 19.35 -3.79
CA PRO A 13 -28.34 19.55 -5.21
C PRO A 13 -27.09 19.42 -6.07
N LEU A 14 -27.11 18.56 -7.08
CA LEU A 14 -25.96 18.36 -8.00
C LEU A 14 -25.42 19.66 -8.60
N SER A 15 -26.30 20.65 -8.82
CA SER A 15 -25.92 21.96 -9.36
C SER A 15 -25.01 22.79 -8.45
N GLN A 16 -24.94 22.46 -7.17
CA GLN A 16 -24.09 23.13 -6.17
C GLN A 16 -22.76 22.42 -5.97
N ILE A 17 -22.62 21.18 -6.43
CA ILE A 17 -21.41 20.40 -6.30
C ILE A 17 -20.37 20.88 -7.34
N LYS A 18 -19.13 21.12 -6.89
CA LYS A 18 -18.05 21.49 -7.79
C LYS A 18 -17.83 20.37 -8.81
N CYS A 19 -18.09 20.69 -10.10
CA CYS A 19 -17.92 19.81 -11.24
C CYS A 19 -17.27 20.54 -12.40
N ILE A 20 -16.21 19.98 -12.95
CA ILE A 20 -15.59 20.46 -14.20
C ILE A 20 -16.11 19.59 -15.33
N ARG A 21 -16.64 20.21 -16.39
CA ARG A 21 -17.22 19.49 -17.52
C ARG A 21 -16.45 19.73 -18.81
N GLY A 22 -16.39 18.65 -19.62
CA GLY A 22 -15.72 18.61 -20.91
C GLY A 22 -14.25 18.20 -20.81
N PHE A 23 -13.87 17.15 -21.56
CA PHE A 23 -12.53 16.58 -21.52
C PHE A 23 -11.43 17.59 -21.92
N GLU A 24 -11.68 18.45 -22.89
CA GLU A 24 -10.72 19.49 -23.30
C GLU A 24 -10.35 20.40 -22.15
N LYS A 25 -11.34 20.88 -21.38
CA LYS A 25 -11.11 21.73 -20.21
C LYS A 25 -10.41 20.95 -19.09
N ILE A 26 -10.84 19.70 -18.82
CA ILE A 26 -10.21 18.86 -17.81
C ILE A 26 -8.75 18.61 -18.16
N SER A 27 -8.44 18.27 -19.40
CA SER A 27 -7.06 18.01 -19.82
C SER A 27 -6.17 19.24 -19.81
N ALA A 28 -6.71 20.43 -20.10
CA ALA A 28 -5.95 21.66 -20.10
C ALA A 28 -5.66 22.20 -18.69
N GLU A 29 -6.66 22.16 -17.79
CA GLU A 29 -6.58 22.81 -16.48
C GLU A 29 -6.36 21.84 -15.30
N TYR A 30 -6.68 20.53 -15.49
CA TYR A 30 -6.68 19.49 -14.47
C TYR A 30 -5.90 18.25 -14.91
N SER A 31 -4.80 18.42 -15.64
CA SER A 31 -4.00 17.33 -16.24
C SER A 31 -3.51 16.28 -15.23
N THR A 32 -3.30 16.67 -13.98
CA THR A 32 -2.89 15.76 -12.89
C THR A 32 -3.94 14.71 -12.53
N TYR A 33 -5.19 14.85 -12.97
CA TYR A 33 -6.27 13.89 -12.77
C TYR A 33 -6.40 12.87 -13.90
N LEU A 34 -5.59 13.00 -14.96
CA LEU A 34 -5.62 12.11 -16.12
C LEU A 34 -4.80 10.82 -15.90
N THR A 35 -3.98 10.78 -14.87
CA THR A 35 -3.06 9.67 -14.59
C THR A 35 -2.82 9.51 -13.09
N ASP A 36 -2.23 8.39 -12.72
CA ASP A 36 -1.62 8.13 -11.41
C ASP A 36 -0.11 7.84 -11.59
N GLU A 37 0.54 7.31 -10.54
CA GLU A 37 1.97 6.97 -10.62
C GLU A 37 2.27 5.79 -11.56
N SER A 38 1.25 5.06 -12.03
CA SER A 38 1.43 4.06 -13.10
C SER A 38 1.77 4.66 -14.45
N LYS A 39 1.42 5.93 -14.65
CA LYS A 39 1.59 6.69 -15.91
C LYS A 39 0.85 6.10 -17.12
N ILE A 40 -0.16 5.23 -16.91
CA ILE A 40 -1.02 4.81 -18.01
C ILE A 40 -1.90 5.96 -18.48
N ALA A 41 -2.28 5.92 -19.74
CA ALA A 41 -3.15 6.92 -20.34
C ALA A 41 -4.61 6.69 -19.91
N CYS A 42 -5.33 7.78 -19.61
CA CYS A 42 -6.78 7.73 -19.44
C CYS A 42 -7.49 7.64 -20.79
N LEU A 43 -8.73 7.15 -20.78
CA LEU A 43 -9.69 7.42 -21.87
C LEU A 43 -10.40 8.73 -21.57
N PRO A 44 -10.91 9.44 -22.61
CA PRO A 44 -11.69 10.65 -22.42
C PRO A 44 -12.88 10.41 -21.49
N PHE A 45 -13.14 11.37 -20.59
CA PHE A 45 -14.27 11.37 -19.67
C PHE A 45 -14.83 12.79 -19.53
N ASP A 46 -16.12 12.91 -19.17
CA ASP A 46 -16.84 14.16 -19.37
C ASP A 46 -16.95 15.03 -18.12
N GLU A 47 -16.78 14.43 -16.93
CA GLU A 47 -17.05 15.11 -15.67
C GLU A 47 -15.99 14.77 -14.61
N LEU A 48 -15.49 15.82 -13.93
CA LEU A 48 -14.61 15.72 -12.78
C LEU A 48 -15.29 16.37 -11.58
N TYR A 49 -15.73 15.56 -10.62
CA TYR A 49 -16.42 16.00 -9.41
C TYR A 49 -15.48 16.11 -8.21
N PHE A 50 -15.81 17.08 -7.33
CA PHE A 50 -15.09 17.34 -6.10
C PHE A 50 -16.08 17.44 -4.91
N PRO A 51 -16.66 16.34 -4.43
CA PRO A 51 -17.54 16.37 -3.27
C PRO A 51 -16.77 16.81 -2.01
N LYS A 52 -17.38 17.69 -1.22
CA LYS A 52 -16.88 18.16 0.08
C LYS A 52 -17.51 17.42 1.26
N THR A 53 -18.63 16.76 1.01
CA THR A 53 -19.39 16.04 2.03
C THR A 53 -19.82 14.66 1.50
N GLU A 54 -20.15 13.77 2.42
CA GLU A 54 -20.72 12.46 2.07
C GLU A 54 -22.10 12.59 1.40
N ALA A 55 -22.88 13.62 1.74
CA ALA A 55 -24.15 13.91 1.08
C ALA A 55 -23.97 14.29 -0.40
N GLU A 56 -22.96 15.10 -0.72
CA GLU A 56 -22.60 15.42 -2.09
C GLU A 56 -22.14 14.17 -2.87
N LEU A 57 -21.33 13.32 -2.26
CA LEU A 57 -20.91 12.05 -2.86
C LEU A 57 -22.12 11.15 -3.15
N ALA A 58 -23.03 11.01 -2.19
CA ALA A 58 -24.25 10.23 -2.35
C ALA A 58 -25.12 10.72 -3.53
N ALA A 59 -25.26 12.05 -3.65
CA ALA A 59 -26.01 12.64 -4.76
C ALA A 59 -25.37 12.35 -6.13
N ILE A 60 -24.03 12.45 -6.23
CA ILE A 60 -23.30 12.12 -7.46
C ILE A 60 -23.51 10.62 -7.81
N LEU A 61 -23.39 9.72 -6.83
CA LEU A 61 -23.53 8.29 -7.04
C LEU A 61 -24.95 7.92 -7.48
N ARG A 62 -25.99 8.47 -6.82
CA ARG A 62 -27.39 8.25 -7.22
C ARG A 62 -27.64 8.68 -8.66
N ASP A 63 -27.07 9.83 -9.07
CA ASP A 63 -27.20 10.31 -10.45
C ASP A 63 -26.46 9.41 -11.45
N ALA A 64 -25.21 9.05 -11.15
CA ALA A 64 -24.41 8.16 -11.99
C ALA A 64 -25.07 6.77 -12.12
N ASN A 65 -25.58 6.21 -11.02
CA ASN A 65 -26.29 4.92 -11.02
C ASN A 65 -27.56 4.95 -11.89
N ARG A 66 -28.38 6.03 -11.79
CA ARG A 66 -29.57 6.20 -12.62
C ARG A 66 -29.24 6.31 -14.10
N GLN A 67 -28.12 6.94 -14.45
CA GLN A 67 -27.65 7.14 -15.82
C GLN A 67 -26.79 5.97 -16.34
N HIS A 68 -26.52 4.94 -15.55
CA HIS A 68 -25.56 3.88 -15.85
C HIS A 68 -24.17 4.44 -16.24
N LYS A 69 -23.79 5.56 -15.65
CA LYS A 69 -22.54 6.27 -15.98
C LYS A 69 -21.37 5.67 -15.22
N PRO A 70 -20.30 5.20 -15.91
CA PRO A 70 -19.09 4.74 -15.23
C PRO A 70 -18.48 5.81 -14.35
N VAL A 71 -17.98 5.41 -13.18
CA VAL A 71 -17.36 6.30 -12.20
C VAL A 71 -16.02 5.75 -11.79
N THR A 72 -14.97 6.52 -11.98
CA THR A 72 -13.64 6.24 -11.41
C THR A 72 -13.46 7.07 -10.14
N ILE A 73 -12.88 6.46 -9.11
CA ILE A 73 -12.63 7.12 -7.83
C ILE A 73 -11.14 7.43 -7.71
N ALA A 74 -10.83 8.66 -7.34
CA ALA A 74 -9.47 9.09 -7.04
C ALA A 74 -9.39 9.74 -5.66
N SER A 75 -8.31 9.48 -4.95
CA SER A 75 -7.90 10.18 -3.74
C SER A 75 -6.52 10.80 -3.95
N ALA A 76 -5.45 10.30 -3.34
CA ALA A 76 -4.10 10.86 -3.49
C ALA A 76 -3.42 10.58 -4.86
N ARG A 77 -3.91 9.64 -5.65
CA ARG A 77 -3.38 9.23 -6.97
C ARG A 77 -1.93 8.71 -6.95
N THR A 78 -1.49 8.20 -5.82
CA THR A 78 -0.15 7.61 -5.62
C THR A 78 -0.05 6.15 -6.07
N GLY A 79 -1.14 5.58 -6.57
CA GLY A 79 -1.21 4.18 -7.01
C GLY A 79 -0.35 3.87 -8.24
N LEU A 80 0.18 2.64 -8.31
CA LEU A 80 1.11 2.17 -9.34
C LEU A 80 0.46 1.22 -10.38
N VAL A 81 -0.86 1.01 -10.31
CA VAL A 81 -1.55 0.00 -11.14
C VAL A 81 -2.72 0.56 -11.95
N GLY A 82 -2.85 1.89 -12.03
CA GLY A 82 -3.89 2.55 -12.82
C GLY A 82 -5.28 2.49 -12.20
N GLY A 83 -5.40 2.24 -10.90
CA GLY A 83 -6.68 2.07 -10.21
C GLY A 83 -7.58 3.29 -10.34
N CYS A 84 -7.03 4.49 -10.23
CA CYS A 84 -7.77 5.76 -10.31
C CYS A 84 -7.67 6.47 -11.66
N VAL A 85 -7.20 5.80 -12.72
CA VAL A 85 -7.13 6.39 -14.07
C VAL A 85 -8.45 6.19 -14.82
N PRO A 86 -9.14 7.26 -15.24
CA PRO A 86 -10.47 7.17 -15.84
C PRO A 86 -10.53 6.34 -17.13
N GLN A 87 -11.63 5.60 -17.29
CA GLN A 87 -11.95 4.82 -18.49
C GLN A 87 -13.33 5.25 -19.05
N GLY A 88 -13.50 6.56 -19.24
CA GLY A 88 -14.78 7.16 -19.62
C GLY A 88 -15.61 7.59 -18.41
N GLY A 89 -16.82 8.12 -18.67
CA GLY A 89 -17.80 8.50 -17.66
C GLY A 89 -17.40 9.69 -16.81
N ALA A 90 -17.31 9.52 -15.50
CA ALA A 90 -16.94 10.55 -14.54
C ALA A 90 -15.77 10.14 -13.65
N LEU A 91 -14.97 11.11 -13.21
CA LEU A 91 -13.99 10.97 -12.15
C LEU A 91 -14.48 11.71 -10.89
N ILE A 92 -14.48 11.03 -9.75
CA ILE A 92 -14.76 11.64 -8.45
C ILE A 92 -13.47 11.75 -7.66
N SER A 93 -13.02 12.97 -7.37
CA SER A 93 -11.89 13.22 -6.48
C SER A 93 -12.38 13.38 -5.04
N LEU A 94 -11.91 12.55 -4.14
CA LEU A 94 -12.26 12.58 -2.72
C LEU A 94 -11.38 13.56 -1.91
N GLU A 95 -10.57 14.38 -2.56
CA GLU A 95 -9.53 15.20 -1.91
C GLU A 95 -10.04 16.14 -0.80
N TYR A 96 -11.30 16.54 -0.84
CA TYR A 96 -11.91 17.38 0.19
C TYR A 96 -12.51 16.60 1.38
N LEU A 97 -12.47 15.26 1.33
CA LEU A 97 -12.79 14.42 2.48
C LEU A 97 -11.50 14.11 3.26
N ASP A 98 -10.91 15.14 3.88
CA ASP A 98 -9.56 15.15 4.42
C ASP A 98 -9.48 15.43 5.93
N GLN A 99 -10.60 15.32 6.65
CA GLN A 99 -10.66 15.64 8.07
C GLN A 99 -10.39 14.42 8.96
N VAL A 100 -9.59 14.61 10.02
CA VAL A 100 -9.60 13.72 11.18
C VAL A 100 -10.87 14.03 11.98
N LEU A 101 -11.63 12.99 12.33
CA LEU A 101 -12.95 13.11 12.93
C LEU A 101 -12.94 12.87 14.45
N ALA A 102 -12.06 11.99 14.93
CA ALA A 102 -11.88 11.72 16.35
C ALA A 102 -10.53 11.06 16.64
N VAL A 103 -10.01 11.25 17.83
CA VAL A 103 -8.99 10.44 18.48
C VAL A 103 -9.49 10.07 19.87
N TYR A 104 -9.41 8.79 20.24
CA TYR A 104 -9.94 8.31 21.51
C TYR A 104 -9.31 6.98 21.93
N PHE A 105 -9.31 6.71 23.23
CA PHE A 105 -8.92 5.42 23.77
C PHE A 105 -10.12 4.47 23.80
N ASN A 106 -9.94 3.27 23.27
CA ASN A 106 -10.94 2.23 23.33
C ASN A 106 -10.65 1.32 24.54
N GLU A 107 -11.41 1.48 25.60
CA GLU A 107 -11.25 0.76 26.88
C GLU A 107 -11.34 -0.78 26.70
N SER A 108 -12.24 -1.25 25.83
CA SER A 108 -12.47 -2.69 25.66
C SER A 108 -11.33 -3.40 24.92
N ALA A 109 -10.62 -2.68 24.06
CA ALA A 109 -9.50 -3.20 23.27
C ALA A 109 -8.15 -2.72 23.80
N GLU A 110 -8.14 -1.84 24.81
CA GLU A 110 -6.95 -1.22 25.40
C GLU A 110 -6.03 -0.58 24.34
N GLU A 111 -6.63 0.11 23.35
CA GLU A 111 -5.89 0.72 22.24
C GLU A 111 -6.38 2.14 21.90
N TRP A 112 -5.48 3.01 21.51
CA TRP A 112 -5.83 4.28 20.90
C TRP A 112 -6.32 4.07 19.48
N ARG A 113 -7.37 4.83 19.10
CA ARG A 113 -7.93 4.83 17.75
C ARG A 113 -8.03 6.24 17.19
N VAL A 114 -7.90 6.32 15.86
CA VAL A 114 -8.20 7.52 15.09
C VAL A 114 -9.29 7.18 14.08
N CYS A 115 -10.33 8.03 14.04
CA CYS A 115 -11.32 8.02 12.98
C CYS A 115 -11.01 9.21 12.05
N ALA A 116 -10.89 8.94 10.74
CA ALA A 116 -10.55 9.95 9.75
C ALA A 116 -11.31 9.73 8.43
N GLN A 117 -11.44 10.79 7.65
CA GLN A 117 -11.96 10.71 6.28
C GLN A 117 -10.91 10.13 5.32
N ASN A 118 -11.38 9.71 4.15
CA ASN A 118 -10.59 9.01 3.13
C ASN A 118 -9.24 9.67 2.80
N SER A 119 -9.24 11.00 2.58
CA SER A 119 -8.11 11.71 1.99
C SER A 119 -7.13 12.32 2.98
N VAL A 120 -7.26 12.00 4.28
CA VAL A 120 -6.20 12.30 5.25
C VAL A 120 -4.94 11.58 4.80
N SER A 121 -3.85 12.33 4.52
CA SER A 121 -2.59 11.72 4.13
C SER A 121 -1.89 11.06 5.32
N LEU A 122 -1.12 9.98 5.05
CA LEU A 122 -0.33 9.32 6.10
C LEU A 122 0.66 10.27 6.74
N LYS A 123 1.25 11.19 5.96
CA LYS A 123 2.16 12.22 6.47
C LYS A 123 1.46 13.19 7.43
N ALA A 124 0.25 13.63 7.09
CA ALA A 124 -0.53 14.50 7.97
C ALA A 124 -0.91 13.77 9.26
N LEU A 125 -1.38 12.52 9.15
CA LEU A 125 -1.70 11.68 10.30
C LEU A 125 -0.47 11.47 11.20
N GLU A 126 0.67 11.08 10.63
CA GLU A 126 1.93 10.93 11.38
C GLU A 126 2.31 12.20 12.12
N THR A 127 2.21 13.36 11.44
CA THR A 127 2.53 14.67 12.02
C THR A 127 1.62 14.98 13.20
N MET A 128 0.29 14.79 13.05
CA MET A 128 -0.69 15.02 14.12
C MET A 128 -0.44 14.12 15.33
N LEU A 129 -0.15 12.83 15.10
CA LEU A 129 0.14 11.87 16.16
C LEU A 129 1.45 12.19 16.87
N ARG A 130 2.51 12.50 16.11
CA ARG A 130 3.85 12.78 16.65
C ARG A 130 3.86 14.01 17.56
N PHE A 131 3.17 15.08 17.16
CA PHE A 131 3.12 16.34 17.88
C PHE A 131 1.89 16.45 18.80
N LYS A 132 1.00 15.44 18.78
CA LYS A 132 -0.26 15.39 19.54
C LYS A 132 -1.12 16.63 19.28
N GLN A 133 -1.20 17.09 18.02
CA GLN A 133 -1.90 18.31 17.60
C GLN A 133 -3.04 17.98 16.65
N PHE A 134 -4.27 18.30 17.07
CA PHE A 134 -5.50 18.08 16.33
C PHE A 134 -6.34 19.36 16.27
N PRO A 135 -5.91 20.42 15.55
CA PRO A 135 -6.49 21.76 15.65
C PRO A 135 -7.99 21.83 15.36
N ALA A 136 -8.51 21.00 14.47
CA ALA A 136 -9.93 20.93 14.17
C ALA A 136 -10.74 20.28 15.29
N LEU A 137 -10.23 19.18 15.87
CA LEU A 137 -10.89 18.46 16.96
C LEU A 137 -10.88 19.25 18.27
N GLU A 138 -9.82 20.03 18.51
CA GLU A 138 -9.71 20.90 19.69
C GLU A 138 -10.79 21.97 19.74
N LYS A 139 -11.34 22.36 18.58
CA LYS A 139 -12.40 23.34 18.41
C LYS A 139 -13.78 22.71 18.18
N SER A 140 -13.89 21.38 18.27
CA SER A 140 -15.16 20.68 18.08
C SER A 140 -16.20 21.14 19.11
N ASP A 141 -17.44 21.27 18.69
CA ASP A 141 -18.55 21.53 19.60
C ASP A 141 -18.88 20.30 20.47
N ASP A 142 -18.49 19.10 20.05
CA ASP A 142 -18.69 17.86 20.80
C ASP A 142 -17.68 17.74 21.96
N PRO A 143 -18.16 17.72 23.22
CA PRO A 143 -17.29 17.57 24.39
C PRO A 143 -16.54 16.24 24.43
N ALA A 144 -17.11 15.15 23.88
CA ALA A 144 -16.47 13.84 23.86
C ALA A 144 -15.24 13.84 22.94
N ILE A 145 -15.31 14.50 21.78
CA ILE A 145 -14.19 14.67 20.87
C ILE A 145 -13.07 15.47 21.54
N ARG A 146 -13.39 16.59 22.19
CA ARG A 146 -12.38 17.40 22.91
C ARG A 146 -11.73 16.62 24.06
N SER A 147 -12.51 15.85 24.80
CA SER A 147 -12.01 15.00 25.89
C SER A 147 -11.05 13.93 25.38
N GLY A 148 -11.36 13.28 24.25
CA GLY A 148 -10.48 12.31 23.61
C GLY A 148 -9.13 12.92 23.20
N VAL A 149 -9.15 14.12 22.60
CA VAL A 149 -7.93 14.86 22.24
C VAL A 149 -7.10 15.19 23.48
N GLN A 150 -7.76 15.67 24.56
CA GLN A 150 -7.06 16.02 25.78
C GLN A 150 -6.42 14.78 26.42
N ALA A 151 -7.16 13.67 26.50
CA ALA A 151 -6.62 12.41 27.01
C ALA A 151 -5.43 11.90 26.20
N PHE A 152 -5.47 12.04 24.85
CA PHE A 152 -4.33 11.68 24.00
C PHE A 152 -3.11 12.57 24.21
N LYS A 153 -3.31 13.87 24.48
CA LYS A 153 -2.23 14.81 24.81
C LYS A 153 -1.59 14.51 26.15
N ASP A 154 -2.39 14.12 27.12
CA ASP A 154 -1.96 13.83 28.50
C ASP A 154 -1.29 12.45 28.64
N ASP A 155 -1.50 11.55 27.68
CA ASP A 155 -0.81 10.25 27.63
C ASP A 155 0.70 10.47 27.50
N PRO A 156 1.56 9.91 28.39
CA PRO A 156 3.01 10.14 28.33
C PRO A 156 3.70 9.46 27.15
N ASP A 157 3.06 8.45 26.57
CA ASP A 157 3.64 7.64 25.50
C ASP A 157 3.50 8.29 24.12
N GLY A 158 4.40 7.94 23.22
CA GLY A 158 4.28 8.22 21.79
C GLY A 158 3.47 7.11 21.09
N TRP A 159 2.58 7.48 20.19
CA TRP A 159 1.74 6.56 19.43
C TRP A 159 1.93 6.77 17.95
N PHE A 160 1.77 5.71 17.14
CA PHE A 160 1.87 5.82 15.69
C PHE A 160 0.97 4.80 14.98
N TYR A 161 0.70 5.05 13.70
CA TYR A 161 0.01 4.14 12.79
C TYR A 161 1.05 3.30 12.06
N PRO A 162 1.09 1.96 12.24
CA PRO A 162 2.20 1.13 11.78
C PRO A 162 2.38 0.94 10.27
N PRO A 163 1.32 0.83 9.44
CA PRO A 163 1.50 0.68 8.00
C PRO A 163 2.30 1.85 7.41
N ASP A 164 3.39 1.53 6.73
CA ASP A 164 4.36 2.49 6.20
C ASP A 164 4.65 2.27 4.71
N PRO A 165 3.68 2.43 3.82
CA PRO A 165 3.99 2.47 2.40
C PRO A 165 5.02 3.56 2.15
N THR A 166 5.92 3.34 1.19
CA THR A 166 7.04 4.28 0.90
C THR A 166 6.55 5.71 0.62
N GLU A 167 5.35 5.83 0.04
CA GLU A 167 4.74 7.10 -0.33
C GLU A 167 3.84 7.65 0.78
N MET A 168 4.36 8.55 1.58
CA MET A 168 3.66 9.13 2.73
C MET A 168 2.59 10.18 2.36
N SER A 169 2.52 10.61 1.10
CA SER A 169 1.41 11.43 0.60
C SER A 169 0.16 10.58 0.27
N ALA A 170 0.26 9.26 0.32
CA ALA A 170 -0.88 8.36 0.16
C ALA A 170 -1.98 8.68 1.18
N SER A 171 -3.23 8.56 0.74
CA SER A 171 -4.41 8.78 1.59
C SER A 171 -4.74 7.55 2.42
N LEU A 172 -5.23 7.76 3.64
CA LEU A 172 -5.61 6.68 4.54
C LEU A 172 -6.66 5.74 3.92
N GLY A 173 -7.72 6.29 3.30
CA GLY A 173 -8.72 5.47 2.60
C GLY A 173 -8.16 4.76 1.36
N GLY A 174 -7.24 5.40 0.63
CA GLY A 174 -6.51 4.78 -0.48
C GLY A 174 -5.71 3.57 -0.02
N THR A 175 -5.00 3.68 1.12
CA THR A 175 -4.25 2.54 1.69
C THR A 175 -5.16 1.40 2.14
N VAL A 176 -6.38 1.71 2.61
CA VAL A 176 -7.37 0.69 2.97
C VAL A 176 -7.84 -0.07 1.73
N VAL A 177 -8.29 0.63 0.69
CA VAL A 177 -8.85 -0.05 -0.49
C VAL A 177 -7.82 -0.80 -1.30
N THR A 178 -6.53 -0.51 -1.14
CA THR A 178 -5.43 -1.28 -1.75
C THR A 178 -4.79 -2.28 -0.79
N ASN A 179 -5.22 -2.31 0.48
CA ASN A 179 -4.54 -3.05 1.56
C ASN A 179 -3.04 -2.77 1.55
N ALA A 180 -2.69 -1.49 1.46
CA ALA A 180 -1.31 -1.05 1.28
C ALA A 180 -0.40 -1.57 2.38
N SER A 181 0.83 -1.82 2.00
CA SER A 181 1.87 -2.37 2.86
C SER A 181 3.21 -1.72 2.52
N GLY A 182 4.23 -1.97 3.34
CA GLY A 182 5.59 -1.45 3.19
C GLY A 182 6.59 -2.36 3.88
N ALA A 183 7.75 -1.83 4.24
CA ALA A 183 8.79 -2.58 4.91
C ALA A 183 8.33 -3.15 6.25
N ARG A 184 7.67 -2.32 7.07
CA ARG A 184 7.19 -2.71 8.41
C ARG A 184 6.02 -3.69 8.41
N THR A 185 5.49 -4.05 7.23
CA THR A 185 4.55 -5.16 7.10
C THR A 185 5.12 -6.47 7.63
N TYR A 186 6.44 -6.59 7.66
CA TYR A 186 7.13 -7.74 8.26
C TYR A 186 6.71 -7.96 9.73
N ARG A 187 6.75 -6.91 10.56
CA ARG A 187 6.37 -6.99 11.97
C ARG A 187 4.88 -6.77 12.22
N TYR A 188 4.32 -5.77 11.57
CA TYR A 188 3.02 -5.23 11.94
C TYR A 188 1.88 -5.67 11.03
N GLY A 189 2.19 -6.39 9.94
CA GLY A 189 1.18 -6.72 8.94
C GLY A 189 0.79 -5.52 8.06
N PRO A 190 -0.05 -5.77 7.03
CA PRO A 190 -0.54 -4.73 6.13
C PRO A 190 -1.64 -3.88 6.79
N THR A 191 -2.15 -2.89 6.08
CA THR A 191 -3.25 -1.99 6.52
C THR A 191 -4.43 -2.74 7.14
N ARG A 192 -4.80 -3.93 6.62
CA ARG A 192 -5.89 -4.79 7.14
C ARG A 192 -5.80 -5.05 8.64
N ALA A 193 -4.61 -5.26 9.15
CA ALA A 193 -4.39 -5.57 10.57
C ALA A 193 -4.80 -4.41 11.50
N TRP A 194 -4.82 -3.19 10.98
CA TRP A 194 -4.99 -1.95 11.77
C TRP A 194 -6.34 -1.28 11.60
N VAL A 195 -7.13 -1.66 10.60
CA VAL A 195 -8.48 -1.11 10.38
C VAL A 195 -9.44 -1.67 11.44
N ARG A 196 -10.14 -0.77 12.13
CA ARG A 196 -11.15 -1.07 13.16
C ARG A 196 -12.57 -0.78 12.71
N GLY A 197 -12.73 -0.04 11.62
CA GLY A 197 -14.02 0.23 11.03
C GLY A 197 -13.89 1.06 9.77
N ILE A 198 -14.90 0.98 8.91
CA ILE A 198 -15.01 1.78 7.70
C ILE A 198 -16.46 2.21 7.47
N ARG A 199 -16.63 3.35 6.77
CA ARG A 199 -17.88 3.69 6.10
C ARG A 199 -17.67 3.55 4.61
N VAL A 200 -18.58 2.85 3.95
CA VAL A 200 -18.51 2.56 2.51
C VAL A 200 -19.80 3.01 1.84
N PHE A 201 -19.69 3.84 0.79
CA PHE A 201 -20.80 4.17 -0.08
C PHE A 201 -20.91 3.16 -1.21
N LEU A 202 -22.11 2.62 -1.42
CA LEU A 202 -22.44 1.73 -2.52
C LEU A 202 -22.75 2.52 -3.80
N ALA A 203 -22.82 1.82 -4.93
CA ALA A 203 -23.10 2.44 -6.23
C ALA A 203 -24.45 3.20 -6.28
N ASN A 204 -25.45 2.78 -5.48
CA ASN A 204 -26.76 3.42 -5.39
C ASN A 204 -26.78 4.71 -4.52
N GLY A 205 -25.62 5.10 -3.95
CA GLY A 205 -25.51 6.26 -3.07
C GLY A 205 -25.91 6.02 -1.61
N GLU A 206 -26.30 4.77 -1.24
CA GLU A 206 -26.47 4.38 0.14
C GLU A 206 -25.15 3.95 0.76
N TYR A 207 -25.10 3.81 2.09
CA TYR A 207 -23.85 3.47 2.76
C TYR A 207 -24.00 2.33 3.77
N LEU A 208 -22.85 1.72 4.08
CA LEU A 208 -22.68 0.74 5.14
C LEU A 208 -21.70 1.28 6.17
N ASP A 209 -22.06 1.23 7.45
CA ASP A 209 -21.13 1.40 8.57
C ASP A 209 -20.68 0.02 9.05
N ILE A 210 -19.40 -0.27 8.90
CA ILE A 210 -18.84 -1.60 9.12
C ILE A 210 -17.75 -1.53 10.19
N PRO A 211 -18.13 -1.57 11.49
CA PRO A 211 -17.15 -1.75 12.55
C PRO A 211 -16.63 -3.19 12.55
N ARG A 212 -15.33 -3.36 12.74
CA ARG A 212 -14.70 -4.67 12.87
C ARG A 212 -15.29 -5.45 14.05
N GLY A 213 -15.52 -6.72 13.83
CA GLY A 213 -16.06 -7.62 14.86
C GLY A 213 -17.59 -7.65 14.95
N LYS A 214 -18.31 -6.98 14.04
CA LYS A 214 -19.77 -6.91 14.08
C LYS A 214 -20.48 -7.79 13.06
N TYR A 215 -19.96 -7.89 11.84
CA TYR A 215 -20.63 -8.58 10.74
C TYR A 215 -19.75 -9.69 10.19
N PHE A 216 -20.14 -10.94 10.44
CA PHE A 216 -19.40 -12.11 10.00
C PHE A 216 -20.14 -12.90 8.93
N ALA A 217 -19.39 -13.51 8.02
CA ALA A 217 -19.97 -14.50 7.12
C ALA A 217 -20.53 -15.67 7.93
N SER A 218 -21.66 -16.20 7.52
CA SER A 218 -22.22 -17.42 8.10
C SER A 218 -21.26 -18.61 7.94
N PRO A 219 -21.44 -19.73 8.66
CA PRO A 219 -20.65 -20.94 8.45
C PRO A 219 -20.71 -21.48 7.01
N ALA A 220 -21.77 -21.14 6.26
CA ALA A 220 -21.90 -21.47 4.83
C ALA A 220 -21.23 -20.43 3.91
N GLY A 221 -20.47 -19.48 4.43
CA GLY A 221 -19.76 -18.46 3.65
C GLY A 221 -20.65 -17.35 3.09
N ARG A 222 -21.81 -17.07 3.71
CA ARG A 222 -22.76 -16.09 3.20
C ARG A 222 -22.87 -14.87 4.08
N PHE A 223 -22.87 -13.68 3.46
CA PHE A 223 -23.26 -12.43 4.09
C PHE A 223 -24.72 -12.07 3.77
N VAL A 224 -25.38 -11.44 4.76
CA VAL A 224 -26.61 -10.68 4.59
C VAL A 224 -26.43 -9.39 5.37
N VAL A 225 -26.34 -8.27 4.67
CA VAL A 225 -26.12 -6.95 5.26
C VAL A 225 -27.18 -5.97 4.76
N TYR A 226 -27.50 -4.99 5.56
CA TYR A 226 -28.50 -3.97 5.24
C TYR A 226 -27.81 -2.62 5.11
N ASP A 227 -28.09 -1.90 4.03
CA ASP A 227 -27.59 -0.53 3.86
C ASP A 227 -28.39 0.46 4.74
N ALA A 228 -28.03 1.74 4.67
CA ALA A 228 -28.66 2.77 5.48
C ALA A 228 -30.16 2.97 5.18
N ALA A 229 -30.60 2.62 3.98
CA ALA A 229 -32.01 2.63 3.58
C ALA A 229 -32.76 1.34 4.00
N GLY A 230 -32.05 0.38 4.61
CA GLY A 230 -32.63 -0.90 5.05
C GLY A 230 -32.78 -1.93 3.92
N GLN A 231 -32.12 -1.73 2.77
CA GLN A 231 -32.13 -2.70 1.67
C GLN A 231 -31.15 -3.83 1.95
N PRO A 232 -31.56 -5.11 1.78
CA PRO A 232 -30.67 -6.24 2.01
C PRO A 232 -29.74 -6.47 0.82
N HIS A 233 -28.47 -6.72 1.12
CA HIS A 233 -27.47 -7.20 0.18
C HIS A 233 -27.01 -8.58 0.63
N SER A 234 -27.13 -9.59 -0.24
CA SER A 234 -26.76 -10.97 0.09
C SER A 234 -25.84 -11.54 -0.96
N PHE A 235 -24.68 -12.03 -0.53
CA PHE A 235 -23.68 -12.63 -1.40
C PHE A 235 -22.87 -13.70 -0.65
N GLU A 236 -22.20 -14.54 -1.41
CA GLU A 236 -21.31 -15.59 -0.91
C GLU A 236 -19.84 -15.14 -1.05
N ILE A 237 -19.01 -15.51 -0.09
CA ILE A 237 -17.56 -15.33 -0.19
C ILE A 237 -16.99 -16.32 -1.22
N PRO A 238 -15.91 -15.96 -1.93
CA PRO A 238 -15.23 -16.90 -2.82
C PRO A 238 -14.61 -18.08 -2.07
N ASP A 239 -14.53 -19.24 -2.71
CA ASP A 239 -14.09 -20.51 -2.12
C ASP A 239 -12.62 -20.86 -2.39
N TYR A 240 -11.76 -19.89 -2.64
CA TYR A 240 -10.33 -20.10 -2.81
C TYR A 240 -9.53 -19.81 -1.52
N THR A 241 -8.30 -20.31 -1.50
CA THR A 241 -7.36 -20.02 -0.42
C THR A 241 -6.41 -18.91 -0.84
N ILE A 242 -6.26 -17.91 0.02
CA ILE A 242 -5.30 -16.81 -0.18
C ILE A 242 -3.88 -17.36 -0.04
N PRO A 243 -2.91 -16.93 -0.89
CA PRO A 243 -1.50 -17.30 -0.73
C PRO A 243 -0.97 -16.98 0.67
N ARG A 244 -0.21 -17.91 1.24
CA ARG A 244 0.46 -17.71 2.55
C ARG A 244 1.75 -16.90 2.38
N THR A 245 1.64 -15.76 1.71
CA THR A 245 2.72 -14.79 1.51
C THR A 245 2.12 -13.40 1.42
N LYS A 246 2.94 -12.37 1.38
CA LYS A 246 2.49 -11.00 1.16
C LYS A 246 1.71 -10.91 -0.15
N SER A 247 0.44 -10.51 -0.10
CA SER A 247 -0.43 -10.46 -1.27
C SER A 247 -1.50 -9.39 -1.14
N THR A 248 -1.66 -8.61 -2.20
CA THR A 248 -2.78 -7.70 -2.45
C THR A 248 -3.57 -8.11 -3.70
N ALA A 249 -3.25 -9.26 -4.28
CA ALA A 249 -3.93 -9.77 -5.47
C ALA A 249 -5.20 -10.55 -5.08
N GLY A 250 -6.34 -10.02 -5.45
CA GLY A 250 -7.64 -10.68 -5.25
C GLY A 250 -8.43 -10.15 -4.06
N ILE A 251 -9.67 -10.63 -3.99
CA ILE A 251 -10.60 -10.27 -2.93
C ILE A 251 -10.31 -11.16 -1.72
N PHE A 252 -10.24 -10.56 -0.54
CA PHE A 252 -10.00 -11.32 0.67
C PHE A 252 -11.12 -12.31 0.95
N THR A 253 -10.76 -13.53 1.31
CA THR A 253 -11.68 -14.59 1.74
C THR A 253 -11.06 -15.42 2.85
N ALA A 254 -11.88 -15.77 3.84
CA ALA A 254 -11.55 -16.69 4.92
C ALA A 254 -12.85 -17.26 5.50
N PRO A 255 -12.83 -18.47 6.09
CA PRO A 255 -14.01 -19.01 6.79
C PRO A 255 -14.51 -18.01 7.86
N GLN A 256 -15.81 -17.72 7.84
CA GLN A 256 -16.44 -16.78 8.79
C GLN A 256 -15.74 -15.42 8.87
N MET A 257 -15.20 -14.90 7.74
CA MET A 257 -14.51 -13.62 7.71
C MET A 257 -15.40 -12.47 8.16
N ASP A 258 -14.77 -11.40 8.65
CA ASP A 258 -15.45 -10.14 8.96
C ASP A 258 -15.73 -9.36 7.67
N LEU A 259 -16.88 -8.70 7.58
CA LEU A 259 -17.29 -7.92 6.42
C LEU A 259 -16.32 -6.79 6.07
N VAL A 260 -15.68 -6.17 7.05
CA VAL A 260 -14.69 -5.11 6.81
C VAL A 260 -13.56 -5.61 5.91
N ASP A 261 -13.19 -6.88 6.02
CA ASP A 261 -12.11 -7.46 5.26
C ASP A 261 -12.43 -7.63 3.76
N LEU A 262 -13.72 -7.64 3.39
CA LEU A 262 -14.14 -7.65 1.99
C LEU A 262 -13.73 -6.36 1.25
N PHE A 263 -13.85 -5.22 1.94
CA PHE A 263 -13.58 -3.91 1.35
C PHE A 263 -12.10 -3.50 1.41
N ILE A 264 -11.33 -4.09 2.35
CA ILE A 264 -9.89 -3.86 2.44
C ILE A 264 -9.19 -4.63 1.32
N GLY A 265 -8.54 -3.91 0.41
CA GLY A 265 -7.90 -4.49 -0.78
C GLY A 265 -8.85 -4.70 -1.96
N SER A 266 -10.08 -4.17 -1.91
CA SER A 266 -11.06 -4.27 -3.00
C SER A 266 -10.85 -3.25 -4.14
N GLU A 267 -9.92 -2.34 -3.99
CA GLU A 267 -9.61 -1.29 -4.97
C GLU A 267 -10.84 -0.46 -5.41
N GLY A 268 -11.81 -0.32 -4.51
CA GLY A 268 -13.03 0.47 -4.74
C GLY A 268 -14.04 -0.16 -5.70
N VAL A 269 -13.89 -1.43 -6.08
CA VAL A 269 -14.84 -2.07 -7.02
C VAL A 269 -16.17 -2.43 -6.36
N PHE A 270 -16.24 -2.52 -5.05
CA PHE A 270 -17.45 -2.86 -4.28
C PHE A 270 -18.12 -1.65 -3.62
N GLY A 271 -17.42 -0.53 -3.55
CA GLY A 271 -17.91 0.68 -2.90
C GLY A 271 -16.78 1.67 -2.61
N ILE A 272 -17.15 2.86 -2.16
CA ILE A 272 -16.26 3.98 -1.93
C ILE A 272 -16.07 4.16 -0.42
N VAL A 273 -14.88 3.89 0.08
CA VAL A 273 -14.54 4.12 1.49
C VAL A 273 -14.41 5.63 1.74
N THR A 274 -15.22 6.18 2.63
CA THR A 274 -15.20 7.61 2.97
C THR A 274 -14.66 7.88 4.36
N ARG A 275 -14.83 6.95 5.30
CA ARG A 275 -14.29 7.04 6.66
C ARG A 275 -13.55 5.77 7.01
N VAL A 276 -12.50 5.93 7.78
CA VAL A 276 -11.67 4.85 8.27
C VAL A 276 -11.39 5.05 9.75
N GLU A 277 -11.55 4.02 10.54
CA GLU A 277 -11.11 3.95 11.93
C GLU A 277 -9.91 3.00 12.01
N VAL A 278 -8.81 3.48 12.56
CA VAL A 278 -7.56 2.71 12.70
C VAL A 278 -7.07 2.68 14.12
N ALA A 279 -6.44 1.57 14.50
CA ALA A 279 -5.73 1.45 15.76
C ALA A 279 -4.31 2.00 15.66
N LEU A 280 -3.81 2.48 16.79
CA LEU A 280 -2.44 2.95 16.97
C LEU A 280 -1.67 1.97 17.86
N ILE A 281 -0.34 2.00 17.75
CA ILE A 281 0.56 1.26 18.62
C ILE A 281 1.56 2.21 19.27
N LYS A 282 2.02 1.84 20.46
CA LYS A 282 3.04 2.57 21.19
C LYS A 282 4.37 2.56 20.45
N ARG A 283 5.07 3.70 20.42
CA ARG A 283 6.44 3.81 19.89
C ARG A 283 7.42 3.14 20.83
N GLU A 284 8.33 2.38 20.27
CA GLU A 284 9.48 1.79 20.95
C GLU A 284 10.77 2.43 20.45
N ASP A 285 11.80 2.41 21.26
CA ASP A 285 13.16 2.77 20.83
C ASP A 285 13.69 1.68 19.89
N LYS A 286 14.40 2.10 18.86
CA LYS A 286 14.86 1.22 17.78
C LYS A 286 16.29 1.51 17.37
N ILE A 287 16.97 0.48 16.90
CA ILE A 287 18.26 0.57 16.25
C ILE A 287 18.10 0.14 14.79
N SER A 288 18.70 0.91 13.90
CA SER A 288 18.73 0.63 12.46
C SER A 288 20.13 0.21 12.04
N ILE A 289 20.23 -0.84 11.23
CA ILE A 289 21.50 -1.44 10.83
C ILE A 289 21.47 -1.72 9.33
N ILE A 290 22.51 -1.24 8.61
CA ILE A 290 22.77 -1.64 7.23
C ILE A 290 24.01 -2.53 7.25
N GLN A 291 23.80 -3.84 7.15
CA GLN A 291 24.86 -4.84 7.09
C GLN A 291 25.31 -5.02 5.65
N PHE A 292 26.58 -4.73 5.37
CA PHE A 292 27.20 -5.02 4.07
C PHE A 292 27.74 -6.45 4.01
N LEU A 293 27.67 -7.04 2.81
CA LEU A 293 27.89 -8.47 2.58
C LEU A 293 28.68 -8.67 1.26
N GLU A 294 29.33 -9.83 1.14
CA GLU A 294 30.17 -10.17 0.00
C GLU A 294 29.40 -10.70 -1.21
N SER A 295 28.13 -11.09 -1.01
CA SER A 295 27.27 -11.59 -2.10
C SER A 295 25.78 -11.49 -1.76
N ASP A 296 24.95 -11.50 -2.80
CA ASP A 296 23.48 -11.53 -2.67
C ASP A 296 22.99 -12.82 -2.00
N LEU A 297 23.63 -13.95 -2.23
CA LEU A 297 23.31 -15.21 -1.56
C LEU A 297 23.59 -15.15 -0.05
N GLN A 298 24.67 -14.46 0.35
CA GLN A 298 24.94 -14.22 1.77
C GLN A 298 23.85 -13.33 2.40
N ALA A 299 23.31 -12.36 1.66
CA ALA A 299 22.20 -11.53 2.12
C ALA A 299 20.90 -12.34 2.30
N VAL A 300 20.62 -13.27 1.39
CA VAL A 300 19.50 -14.22 1.54
C VAL A 300 19.69 -15.09 2.77
N ALA A 301 20.90 -15.65 2.96
CA ALA A 301 21.22 -16.50 4.12
C ALA A 301 21.10 -15.73 5.44
N LEU A 302 21.62 -14.50 5.50
CA LEU A 302 21.50 -13.62 6.67
C LEU A 302 20.03 -13.30 6.98
N THR A 303 19.23 -13.00 5.96
CA THR A 303 17.79 -12.75 6.14
C THR A 303 17.08 -13.94 6.79
N ILE A 304 17.36 -15.14 6.32
CA ILE A 304 16.79 -16.38 6.88
C ILE A 304 17.23 -16.58 8.33
N ALA A 305 18.51 -16.37 8.62
CA ALA A 305 19.06 -16.51 9.96
C ALA A 305 18.48 -15.49 10.94
N LEU A 306 18.41 -14.22 10.55
CA LEU A 306 17.81 -13.15 11.36
C LEU A 306 16.33 -13.44 11.67
N ARG A 307 15.56 -13.92 10.70
CA ARG A 307 14.15 -14.29 10.88
C ARG A 307 13.95 -15.50 11.80
N ALA A 308 14.91 -16.40 11.83
CA ALA A 308 14.89 -17.61 12.66
C ALA A 308 15.32 -17.36 14.11
N GLU A 309 15.93 -16.22 14.42
CA GLU A 309 16.40 -15.91 15.78
C GLU A 309 15.30 -15.24 16.62
N PRO A 310 14.68 -15.96 17.57
CA PRO A 310 13.49 -15.47 18.29
C PRO A 310 13.80 -14.34 19.29
N ARG A 311 15.06 -14.12 19.63
CA ARG A 311 15.49 -13.02 20.52
C ARG A 311 15.45 -11.66 19.81
N LEU A 312 15.49 -11.64 18.46
CA LEU A 312 15.50 -10.41 17.68
C LEU A 312 14.08 -9.96 17.33
N GLN A 313 13.67 -8.81 17.83
CA GLN A 313 12.39 -8.20 17.47
C GLN A 313 12.58 -7.26 16.27
N LEU A 314 12.61 -7.85 15.08
CA LEU A 314 12.85 -7.13 13.83
C LEU A 314 11.59 -6.41 13.34
N ASP A 315 11.70 -5.13 12.96
CA ASP A 315 10.60 -4.37 12.37
C ASP A 315 10.46 -4.61 10.87
N PHE A 316 11.60 -4.64 10.18
CA PHE A 316 11.70 -4.92 8.76
C PHE A 316 13.08 -5.47 8.39
N LEU A 317 13.15 -6.07 7.19
CA LEU A 317 14.40 -6.42 6.51
C LEU A 317 14.27 -6.02 5.05
N GLU A 318 15.18 -5.18 4.57
CA GLU A 318 15.26 -4.74 3.18
C GLU A 318 16.58 -5.18 2.55
N PHE A 319 16.49 -5.64 1.32
CA PHE A 319 17.59 -6.14 0.51
C PHE A 319 18.07 -5.11 -0.50
N TYR A 320 19.36 -5.11 -0.77
CA TYR A 320 19.99 -4.32 -1.82
C TYR A 320 21.02 -5.18 -2.54
N SER A 321 20.79 -5.49 -3.82
CA SER A 321 21.70 -6.29 -4.64
C SER A 321 23.01 -5.54 -4.94
N GLY A 322 24.01 -6.27 -5.41
CA GLY A 322 25.27 -5.70 -5.88
C GLY A 322 25.07 -4.60 -6.91
N HIS A 323 24.20 -4.80 -7.90
CA HIS A 323 23.86 -3.79 -8.89
C HIS A 323 23.21 -2.53 -8.28
N ALA A 324 22.42 -2.70 -7.23
CA ALA A 324 21.84 -1.56 -6.51
C ALA A 324 22.90 -0.75 -5.76
N LEU A 325 23.88 -1.42 -5.13
CA LEU A 325 25.00 -0.75 -4.46
C LEU A 325 25.91 -0.05 -5.47
N ASP A 326 26.16 -0.65 -6.64
CA ASP A 326 26.97 -0.03 -7.69
C ASP A 326 26.31 1.26 -8.21
N LEU A 327 24.99 1.24 -8.44
CA LEU A 327 24.23 2.43 -8.81
C LEU A 327 24.37 3.55 -7.76
N LEU A 328 24.29 3.21 -6.47
CA LEU A 328 24.46 4.17 -5.38
C LEU A 328 25.88 4.72 -5.32
N ARG A 329 26.92 3.90 -5.54
CA ARG A 329 28.32 4.37 -5.60
C ARG A 329 28.55 5.33 -6.76
N GLU A 330 27.98 5.04 -7.93
CA GLU A 330 28.04 5.95 -9.08
C GLU A 330 27.38 7.29 -8.76
N ARG A 331 26.22 7.25 -8.12
CA ARG A 331 25.52 8.46 -7.69
C ARG A 331 26.33 9.26 -6.67
N GLN A 332 26.97 8.60 -5.69
CA GLN A 332 27.85 9.26 -4.72
C GLN A 332 29.05 9.94 -5.40
N LYS A 333 29.65 9.32 -6.40
CA LYS A 333 30.77 9.90 -7.17
C LYS A 333 30.34 11.12 -7.98
N ALA A 334 29.14 11.09 -8.56
CA ALA A 334 28.62 12.18 -9.38
C ALA A 334 28.24 13.43 -8.56
N GLU A 335 27.68 13.23 -7.36
CA GLU A 335 27.18 14.32 -6.50
C GLU A 335 27.53 14.13 -5.00
N PRO A 336 28.81 14.13 -4.62
CA PRO A 336 29.23 13.79 -3.23
C PRO A 336 28.63 14.70 -2.16
N SER A 337 28.42 15.98 -2.47
CA SER A 337 27.91 16.98 -1.53
C SER A 337 26.42 16.89 -1.25
N THR A 338 25.65 16.20 -2.10
CA THR A 338 24.18 16.11 -2.01
C THR A 338 23.68 14.79 -1.44
N VAL A 339 24.51 13.75 -1.41
CA VAL A 339 24.07 12.39 -1.07
C VAL A 339 23.88 12.16 0.43
N GLY A 340 24.54 12.89 1.32
CA GLY A 340 24.29 12.87 2.78
C GLY A 340 24.54 11.54 3.51
N MET A 341 24.85 10.44 2.81
CA MET A 341 25.15 9.13 3.39
C MET A 341 26.66 8.85 3.44
N PRO A 342 27.14 7.98 4.34
CA PRO A 342 28.54 7.57 4.36
C PRO A 342 28.96 6.87 3.05
N PRO A 343 30.27 6.78 2.73
CA PRO A 343 30.73 6.01 1.58
C PRO A 343 30.37 4.53 1.72
N ILE A 344 29.78 3.93 0.67
CA ILE A 344 29.50 2.49 0.62
C ILE A 344 30.84 1.75 0.46
N PRO A 345 31.16 0.75 1.33
CA PRO A 345 32.42 0.01 1.24
C PRO A 345 32.61 -0.61 -0.15
N GLU A 346 33.80 -0.50 -0.74
CA GLU A 346 34.07 -1.04 -2.08
C GLU A 346 33.98 -2.58 -2.12
N SER A 347 34.27 -3.25 -1.00
CA SER A 347 34.15 -4.69 -0.82
C SER A 347 32.70 -5.19 -0.83
N ALA A 348 31.75 -4.32 -0.47
CA ALA A 348 30.34 -4.72 -0.36
C ALA A 348 29.76 -5.07 -1.74
N LYS A 349 29.19 -6.27 -1.86
CA LYS A 349 28.49 -6.76 -3.03
C LYS A 349 27.00 -6.93 -2.81
N SER A 350 26.53 -6.75 -1.59
CA SER A 350 25.11 -6.76 -1.21
C SER A 350 24.94 -6.04 0.11
N ALA A 351 23.69 -5.74 0.49
CA ALA A 351 23.38 -5.26 1.82
C ALA A 351 22.00 -5.71 2.28
N VAL A 352 21.85 -5.89 3.60
CA VAL A 352 20.57 -6.03 4.29
C VAL A 352 20.40 -4.87 5.26
N PHE A 353 19.38 -4.07 5.06
CA PHE A 353 18.97 -3.02 5.96
C PHE A 353 17.82 -3.51 6.83
N PHE A 354 17.99 -3.48 8.14
CA PHE A 354 16.96 -3.89 9.06
C PHE A 354 16.88 -2.96 10.27
N GLU A 355 15.74 -2.97 10.91
CA GLU A 355 15.44 -2.22 12.12
C GLU A 355 14.94 -3.22 13.17
N MET A 356 15.37 -3.07 14.40
CA MET A 356 14.91 -3.87 15.51
C MET A 356 14.62 -3.01 16.74
N SER A 357 13.70 -3.49 17.61
CA SER A 357 13.49 -2.88 18.91
C SER A 357 14.78 -2.95 19.72
N PHE A 358 15.12 -1.87 20.38
CA PHE A 358 16.34 -1.73 21.14
C PHE A 358 16.06 -1.00 22.45
N ASN A 359 16.41 -1.61 23.55
CA ASN A 359 16.35 -0.94 24.85
C ASN A 359 17.77 -0.71 25.38
N PRO A 360 18.30 0.52 25.32
CA PRO A 360 19.66 0.82 25.74
C PRO A 360 19.91 0.60 27.25
N ARG A 361 18.85 0.30 28.02
CA ARG A 361 18.91 0.06 29.48
C ARG A 361 18.68 -1.40 29.85
N ALA A 362 18.35 -2.27 28.88
CA ALA A 362 18.19 -3.70 29.10
C ALA A 362 19.52 -4.42 28.81
N ASP A 363 19.67 -5.61 29.39
CA ASP A 363 20.87 -6.44 29.20
C ASP A 363 21.18 -6.72 27.73
N ASP A 364 22.48 -6.82 27.39
CA ASP A 364 23.04 -6.99 26.05
C ASP A 364 22.67 -8.29 25.32
N GLN A 365 21.66 -9.05 25.76
CA GLN A 365 21.31 -10.35 25.18
C GLN A 365 20.83 -10.28 23.73
N ASP A 366 20.04 -9.27 23.40
CA ASP A 366 19.54 -9.07 22.03
C ASP A 366 20.67 -8.71 21.08
N PHE A 367 21.61 -7.86 21.55
CA PHE A 367 22.76 -7.48 20.74
C PHE A 367 23.77 -8.64 20.59
N SER A 368 23.96 -9.46 21.61
CA SER A 368 24.77 -10.68 21.51
C SER A 368 24.16 -11.67 20.49
N ALA A 369 22.83 -11.85 20.51
CA ALA A 369 22.14 -12.67 19.53
C ALA A 369 22.34 -12.16 18.09
N LEU A 370 22.33 -10.84 17.89
CA LEU A 370 22.60 -10.24 16.60
C LEU A 370 24.03 -10.52 16.12
N VAL A 371 25.04 -10.31 16.99
CA VAL A 371 26.45 -10.62 16.69
C VAL A 371 26.63 -12.08 16.29
N GLU A 372 26.08 -13.01 17.09
CA GLU A 372 26.13 -14.45 16.82
C GLU A 372 25.48 -14.81 15.48
N THR A 373 24.30 -14.22 15.18
CA THR A 373 23.55 -14.49 13.94
C THR A 373 24.32 -13.99 12.72
N VAL A 374 24.83 -12.77 12.76
CA VAL A 374 25.64 -12.19 11.66
C VAL A 374 26.91 -13.02 11.44
N ALA A 375 27.62 -13.40 12.53
CA ALA A 375 28.83 -14.21 12.44
C ALA A 375 28.56 -15.62 11.88
N SER A 376 27.40 -16.23 12.20
CA SER A 376 27.01 -17.55 11.67
C SER A 376 26.85 -17.56 10.14
N CYS A 377 26.58 -16.40 9.54
CA CYS A 377 26.50 -16.21 8.10
C CYS A 377 27.84 -15.77 7.46
N GLY A 378 28.95 -15.84 8.21
CA GLY A 378 30.27 -15.44 7.71
C GLY A 378 30.44 -13.94 7.52
N ALA A 379 29.66 -13.11 8.21
CA ALA A 379 29.76 -11.66 8.18
C ALA A 379 30.18 -11.08 9.54
N SER A 380 30.57 -9.81 9.58
CA SER A 380 30.93 -9.09 10.79
C SER A 380 30.10 -7.82 10.92
N LEU A 381 29.63 -7.50 12.12
CA LEU A 381 29.00 -6.20 12.39
C LEU A 381 29.96 -5.01 12.20
N GLU A 382 31.27 -5.24 12.16
CA GLU A 382 32.24 -4.20 11.80
C GLU A 382 32.04 -3.70 10.36
N ASP A 383 31.48 -4.55 9.49
CA ASP A 383 31.10 -4.22 8.11
C ASP A 383 29.67 -3.67 8.01
N SER A 384 29.22 -2.92 9.00
CA SER A 384 27.87 -2.35 9.02
C SER A 384 27.84 -0.86 9.33
N TRP A 385 26.76 -0.21 8.94
CA TRP A 385 26.38 1.08 9.51
C TRP A 385 25.30 0.85 10.55
N VAL A 386 25.54 1.40 11.73
CA VAL A 386 24.60 1.30 12.85
C VAL A 386 24.14 2.70 13.21
N GLY A 387 22.82 2.88 13.38
CA GLY A 387 22.21 4.16 13.70
C GLY A 387 21.16 4.04 14.78
N TYR A 388 21.24 4.92 15.77
CA TYR A 388 20.28 5.05 16.86
C TYR A 388 19.74 6.48 16.95
N GLU A 389 20.59 7.48 16.73
CA GLU A 389 20.20 8.88 16.80
C GLU A 389 19.49 9.35 15.53
N THR A 390 18.59 10.34 15.67
CA THR A 390 17.79 10.90 14.55
C THR A 390 18.65 11.27 13.33
N ARG A 391 19.84 11.84 13.55
CA ARG A 391 20.74 12.24 12.46
C ARG A 391 21.26 11.06 11.65
N GLU A 392 21.53 9.93 12.30
CA GLU A 392 22.00 8.70 11.65
C GLU A 392 20.84 8.06 10.88
N LEU A 393 19.67 7.98 11.52
CA LEU A 393 18.45 7.46 10.89
C LEU A 393 18.05 8.26 9.64
N ASP A 394 18.27 9.57 9.62
CA ASP A 394 18.01 10.39 8.44
C ASP A 394 18.98 10.07 7.28
N ARG A 395 20.25 9.72 7.57
CA ARG A 395 21.18 9.23 6.55
C ARG A 395 20.76 7.89 5.96
N PHE A 396 20.22 7.00 6.78
CA PHE A 396 19.71 5.69 6.31
C PHE A 396 18.46 5.85 5.46
N LYS A 397 17.60 6.83 5.76
CA LYS A 397 16.49 7.20 4.89
C LYS A 397 16.99 7.66 3.52
N VAL A 398 18.06 8.44 3.44
CA VAL A 398 18.68 8.85 2.17
C VAL A 398 19.12 7.62 1.38
N PHE A 399 19.83 6.67 2.00
CA PHE A 399 20.24 5.41 1.36
C PHE A 399 19.03 4.68 0.75
N ARG A 400 17.94 4.57 1.50
CA ARG A 400 16.72 3.89 1.06
C ARG A 400 16.02 4.58 -0.12
N HIS A 401 15.91 5.91 -0.08
CA HIS A 401 15.16 6.68 -1.07
C HIS A 401 15.93 6.97 -2.36
N LEU A 402 17.25 6.97 -2.30
CA LEU A 402 18.09 7.37 -3.43
C LEU A 402 18.00 6.40 -4.62
N ILE A 403 17.80 5.10 -4.39
CA ILE A 403 17.69 4.11 -5.48
C ILE A 403 16.47 4.35 -6.36
N PRO A 404 15.23 4.37 -5.84
CA PRO A 404 14.06 4.63 -6.68
C PRO A 404 14.11 6.00 -7.36
N GLU A 405 14.68 7.02 -6.71
CA GLU A 405 14.89 8.34 -7.30
C GLU A 405 15.86 8.28 -8.50
N THR A 406 17.00 7.61 -8.33
CA THR A 406 18.00 7.45 -9.41
C THR A 406 17.44 6.67 -10.59
N ILE A 407 16.74 5.56 -10.34
CA ILE A 407 16.04 4.78 -11.38
C ILE A 407 15.05 5.65 -12.16
N ASN A 408 14.23 6.43 -11.45
CA ASN A 408 13.25 7.29 -12.09
C ASN A 408 13.94 8.37 -12.96
N GLY A 409 15.08 8.89 -12.53
CA GLY A 409 15.91 9.82 -13.31
C GLY A 409 16.44 9.19 -14.60
N ILE A 410 16.98 7.97 -14.51
CA ILE A 410 17.47 7.22 -15.68
C ILE A 410 16.35 7.01 -16.72
N ILE A 411 15.20 6.56 -16.26
CA ILE A 411 14.04 6.34 -17.15
C ILE A 411 13.52 7.66 -17.73
N ALA A 412 13.48 8.74 -16.96
CA ALA A 412 13.08 10.05 -17.46
C ALA A 412 14.01 10.55 -18.59
N GLU A 413 15.31 10.31 -18.47
CA GLU A 413 16.28 10.67 -19.52
C GLU A 413 16.04 9.83 -20.79
N ARG A 414 15.88 8.51 -20.66
CA ARG A 414 15.61 7.60 -21.78
C ARG A 414 14.28 7.92 -22.50
N LYS A 415 13.29 8.42 -21.79
CA LYS A 415 12.01 8.87 -22.36
C LYS A 415 12.14 10.02 -23.34
N LYS A 416 13.20 10.82 -23.28
CA LYS A 416 13.42 11.90 -24.26
C LYS A 416 13.57 11.37 -25.69
N THR A 417 14.16 10.17 -25.84
CA THR A 417 14.31 9.47 -27.13
C THR A 417 13.22 8.44 -27.39
N HIS A 418 12.71 7.80 -26.34
CA HIS A 418 11.70 6.75 -26.41
C HIS A 418 10.51 7.07 -25.47
N PRO A 419 9.56 7.93 -25.85
CA PRO A 419 8.49 8.42 -24.95
C PRO A 419 7.62 7.33 -24.31
N GLY A 420 7.49 6.16 -24.97
CA GLY A 420 6.73 5.00 -24.45
C GLY A 420 7.48 4.15 -23.42
N LEU A 421 8.77 4.46 -23.18
CA LEU A 421 9.59 3.66 -22.28
C LEU A 421 9.17 3.81 -20.83
N HIS A 422 9.25 2.74 -20.05
CA HIS A 422 9.06 2.75 -18.60
C HIS A 422 9.88 1.63 -17.95
N LYS A 423 10.22 1.79 -16.68
CA LYS A 423 10.81 0.71 -15.90
C LYS A 423 9.80 -0.39 -15.66
N LEU A 424 10.27 -1.62 -15.50
CA LEU A 424 9.48 -2.74 -15.04
C LEU A 424 9.99 -3.17 -13.66
N GLY A 425 9.22 -2.85 -12.63
CA GLY A 425 9.47 -3.33 -11.27
C GLY A 425 8.60 -4.56 -10.99
N THR A 426 9.19 -5.66 -10.53
CA THR A 426 8.41 -6.80 -10.07
C THR A 426 7.72 -6.46 -8.74
N ASP A 427 6.56 -7.07 -8.53
CA ASP A 427 5.79 -6.98 -7.29
C ASP A 427 5.31 -8.40 -6.91
N LEU A 428 6.26 -9.32 -6.93
CA LEU A 428 6.05 -10.75 -6.72
C LEU A 428 6.53 -11.14 -5.33
N ALA A 429 5.78 -11.97 -4.63
CA ALA A 429 6.22 -12.55 -3.37
C ALA A 429 6.00 -14.06 -3.40
N VAL A 430 6.87 -14.80 -2.70
CA VAL A 430 6.81 -16.26 -2.60
C VAL A 430 6.79 -16.70 -1.13
N PRO A 431 6.31 -17.92 -0.82
CA PRO A 431 6.42 -18.48 0.53
C PRO A 431 7.88 -18.60 0.98
N ASP A 432 8.09 -18.63 2.30
CA ASP A 432 9.42 -18.61 2.93
C ASP A 432 10.39 -19.67 2.39
N ALA A 433 9.90 -20.88 2.14
CA ALA A 433 10.71 -21.99 1.63
C ALA A 433 11.30 -21.73 0.23
N TYR A 434 10.73 -20.80 -0.53
CA TYR A 434 11.12 -20.53 -1.91
C TYR A 434 11.96 -19.25 -2.09
N LEU A 435 12.30 -18.54 -1.01
CA LEU A 435 13.11 -17.31 -1.12
C LEU A 435 14.45 -17.56 -1.83
N PRO A 436 15.26 -18.57 -1.47
CA PRO A 436 16.53 -18.84 -2.17
C PRO A 436 16.33 -19.18 -3.64
N GLU A 437 15.41 -20.09 -3.97
CA GLU A 437 15.11 -20.49 -5.34
C GLU A 437 14.62 -19.33 -6.19
N MET A 438 13.75 -18.47 -5.64
CA MET A 438 13.24 -17.31 -6.35
C MET A 438 14.33 -16.26 -6.59
N TRP A 439 15.27 -16.07 -5.63
CA TRP A 439 16.41 -15.19 -5.86
C TRP A 439 17.33 -15.69 -6.98
N GLU A 440 17.69 -16.97 -6.95
CA GLU A 440 18.49 -17.57 -8.01
C GLU A 440 17.83 -17.45 -9.39
N LEU A 441 16.51 -17.64 -9.44
CA LEU A 441 15.71 -17.46 -10.66
C LEU A 441 15.73 -16.01 -11.15
N TYR A 442 15.59 -15.03 -10.25
CA TYR A 442 15.71 -13.61 -10.60
C TYR A 442 17.08 -13.31 -11.20
N ALA A 443 18.14 -13.68 -10.52
CA ALA A 443 19.51 -13.41 -10.95
C ALA A 443 19.81 -14.09 -12.29
N SER A 444 19.55 -15.39 -12.44
CA SER A 444 19.87 -16.14 -13.65
C SER A 444 19.10 -15.61 -14.88
N LEU A 445 17.79 -15.42 -14.77
CA LEU A 445 16.98 -14.97 -15.89
C LEU A 445 17.27 -13.51 -16.30
N CYS A 446 17.57 -12.65 -15.33
CA CYS A 446 17.95 -11.27 -15.61
C CYS A 446 19.32 -11.21 -16.31
N GLU A 447 20.32 -11.96 -15.84
CA GLU A 447 21.65 -12.05 -16.49
C GLU A 447 21.55 -12.64 -17.91
N GLU A 448 20.83 -13.74 -18.10
CA GLU A 448 20.61 -14.37 -19.40
C GLU A 448 19.91 -13.44 -20.41
N SER A 449 19.06 -12.52 -19.91
CA SER A 449 18.34 -11.58 -20.76
C SER A 449 19.22 -10.47 -21.35
N HIS A 450 20.39 -10.22 -20.74
CA HIS A 450 21.29 -9.09 -21.05
C HIS A 450 20.61 -7.71 -20.91
N LEU A 451 19.54 -7.63 -20.12
CA LEU A 451 18.88 -6.38 -19.76
C LEU A 451 19.60 -5.73 -18.59
N GLU A 452 19.56 -4.41 -18.52
CA GLU A 452 20.01 -3.67 -17.34
C GLU A 452 19.01 -3.85 -16.22
N TRP A 453 19.47 -4.28 -15.05
CA TRP A 453 18.61 -4.57 -13.92
C TRP A 453 19.31 -4.35 -12.58
N LEU A 454 18.51 -4.18 -11.55
CA LEU A 454 18.94 -4.21 -10.16
C LEU A 454 17.78 -4.67 -9.27
N ALA A 455 18.10 -5.08 -8.04
CA ALA A 455 17.07 -5.53 -7.11
C ALA A 455 17.25 -4.88 -5.73
N PHE A 456 16.13 -4.54 -5.11
CA PHE A 456 16.04 -4.08 -3.73
C PHE A 456 14.63 -4.34 -3.20
N GLY A 457 14.40 -4.20 -1.90
CA GLY A 457 13.05 -4.25 -1.31
C GLY A 457 12.91 -5.23 -0.15
N HIS A 458 11.69 -5.60 0.15
CA HIS A 458 11.22 -6.18 1.40
C HIS A 458 11.52 -7.68 1.52
N ILE A 459 12.81 -8.05 1.57
CA ILE A 459 13.23 -9.46 1.64
C ILE A 459 12.69 -10.18 2.88
N GLY A 460 12.41 -9.45 3.97
CA GLY A 460 11.77 -10.00 5.17
C GLY A 460 10.42 -10.66 4.89
N ASN A 461 9.70 -10.22 3.86
CA ASN A 461 8.44 -10.80 3.39
C ASN A 461 8.61 -11.59 2.07
N ASN A 462 9.83 -11.97 1.69
CA ASN A 462 10.15 -12.62 0.41
C ASN A 462 9.65 -11.83 -0.82
N HIS A 463 9.62 -10.51 -0.69
CA HIS A 463 9.15 -9.57 -1.68
C HIS A 463 10.30 -8.66 -2.11
N ILE A 464 11.01 -9.08 -3.15
CA ILE A 464 12.13 -8.34 -3.74
C ILE A 464 11.64 -7.69 -5.03
N HIS A 465 11.85 -6.37 -5.13
CA HIS A 465 11.60 -5.63 -6.37
C HIS A 465 12.81 -5.77 -7.31
N VAL A 466 12.69 -6.61 -8.32
CA VAL A 466 13.62 -6.58 -9.44
C VAL A 466 13.17 -5.49 -10.39
N ASN A 467 14.01 -4.49 -10.58
CA ASN A 467 13.77 -3.37 -11.48
C ASN A 467 14.58 -3.59 -12.76
N ILE A 468 13.91 -3.77 -13.88
CA ILE A 468 14.49 -3.86 -15.21
C ILE A 468 14.40 -2.47 -15.84
N LEU A 469 15.53 -1.98 -16.36
CA LEU A 469 15.70 -0.63 -16.90
C LEU A 469 15.88 -0.67 -18.42
N PRO A 470 14.82 -0.79 -19.23
CA PRO A 470 14.92 -0.90 -20.67
C PRO A 470 15.63 0.33 -21.27
N ARG A 471 16.52 0.11 -22.23
CA ARG A 471 17.25 1.17 -22.94
C ARG A 471 16.47 1.68 -24.16
N ASP A 472 15.64 0.80 -24.73
CA ASP A 472 14.80 1.04 -25.90
C ASP A 472 13.51 0.19 -25.88
N MET A 473 12.71 0.23 -26.94
CA MET A 473 11.43 -0.49 -27.02
C MET A 473 11.62 -2.00 -27.22
N ASP A 474 12.74 -2.47 -27.75
CA ASP A 474 13.05 -3.89 -27.89
C ASP A 474 13.41 -4.48 -26.52
N ASP A 475 14.21 -3.76 -25.73
CA ASP A 475 14.47 -4.11 -24.33
C ASP A 475 13.17 -4.15 -23.52
N LEU A 476 12.26 -3.19 -23.72
CA LEU A 476 10.97 -3.17 -23.03
C LEU A 476 10.13 -4.40 -23.36
N LYS A 477 10.10 -4.83 -24.62
CA LYS A 477 9.38 -6.04 -25.01
C LYS A 477 9.97 -7.29 -24.35
N LYS A 478 11.29 -7.45 -24.38
CA LYS A 478 11.98 -8.56 -23.68
C LYS A 478 11.72 -8.55 -22.18
N ALA A 479 11.75 -7.37 -21.56
CA ALA A 479 11.47 -7.20 -20.14
C ALA A 479 10.03 -7.60 -19.76
N LEU A 480 9.04 -7.30 -20.60
CA LEU A 480 7.65 -7.75 -20.40
C LEU A 480 7.50 -9.27 -20.51
N GLU A 481 8.23 -9.91 -21.44
CA GLU A 481 8.25 -11.37 -21.57
C GLU A 481 8.91 -12.01 -20.35
N LEU A 482 10.04 -11.45 -19.88
CA LEU A 482 10.72 -11.89 -18.67
C LEU A 482 9.83 -11.74 -17.42
N TYR A 483 9.17 -10.60 -17.25
CA TYR A 483 8.21 -10.40 -16.16
C TYR A 483 7.11 -11.47 -16.15
N GLY A 484 6.58 -11.82 -17.34
CA GLY A 484 5.57 -12.87 -17.46
C GLY A 484 6.07 -14.24 -16.98
N LYS A 485 7.31 -14.62 -17.32
CA LYS A 485 7.94 -15.86 -16.85
C LYS A 485 8.13 -15.85 -15.32
N LEU A 486 8.63 -14.75 -14.78
CA LEU A 486 8.84 -14.60 -13.33
C LEU A 486 7.51 -14.68 -12.56
N ALA A 487 6.44 -14.02 -13.06
CA ALA A 487 5.11 -14.09 -12.45
C ALA A 487 4.53 -15.51 -12.47
N GLN A 488 4.70 -16.23 -13.58
CA GLN A 488 4.27 -17.64 -13.68
C GLN A 488 5.00 -18.50 -12.65
N ARG A 489 6.33 -18.37 -12.52
CA ARG A 489 7.12 -19.14 -11.56
C ARG A 489 6.76 -18.82 -10.10
N ALA A 490 6.53 -17.54 -9.78
CA ALA A 490 6.09 -17.14 -8.45
C ALA A 490 4.76 -17.80 -8.07
N VAL A 491 3.80 -17.86 -8.99
CA VAL A 491 2.51 -18.54 -8.76
C VAL A 491 2.67 -20.05 -8.62
N GLU A 492 3.53 -20.70 -9.42
CA GLU A 492 3.84 -22.13 -9.30
C GLU A 492 4.46 -22.48 -7.94
N MET A 493 5.21 -21.57 -7.33
CA MET A 493 5.72 -21.67 -5.97
C MET A 493 4.66 -21.40 -4.88
N GLY A 494 3.39 -21.11 -5.26
CA GLY A 494 2.33 -20.72 -4.33
C GLY A 494 2.37 -19.25 -3.88
N GLY A 495 3.06 -18.42 -4.64
CA GLY A 495 3.23 -16.99 -4.39
C GLY A 495 2.14 -16.10 -5.00
N ALA A 496 2.40 -14.79 -5.04
CA ALA A 496 1.46 -13.78 -5.49
C ALA A 496 2.06 -12.92 -6.63
N VAL A 497 1.19 -12.52 -7.58
CA VAL A 497 1.57 -11.61 -8.70
C VAL A 497 1.51 -10.13 -8.31
N SER A 498 0.96 -9.82 -7.17
CA SER A 498 0.98 -8.49 -6.58
C SER A 498 1.07 -8.60 -5.07
N ALA A 499 2.23 -8.24 -4.54
CA ALA A 499 2.49 -8.28 -3.10
C ALA A 499 1.98 -7.02 -2.37
N GLU A 500 2.09 -5.84 -3.02
CA GLU A 500 1.79 -4.54 -2.41
C GLU A 500 0.86 -3.64 -3.23
N HIS A 501 1.06 -3.57 -4.54
CA HIS A 501 0.56 -2.46 -5.34
C HIS A 501 -0.92 -2.60 -5.73
N GLY A 502 -1.55 -3.75 -5.47
CA GLY A 502 -2.87 -4.08 -6.01
C GLY A 502 -2.80 -4.62 -7.44
N VAL A 503 -3.94 -4.96 -7.99
CA VAL A 503 -4.10 -5.49 -9.36
C VAL A 503 -4.35 -4.35 -10.36
N GLY A 504 -5.24 -3.44 -10.01
CA GLY A 504 -5.65 -2.32 -10.84
C GLY A 504 -6.07 -2.75 -12.24
N LYS A 505 -5.67 -1.94 -13.23
CA LYS A 505 -5.85 -2.21 -14.66
C LYS A 505 -4.64 -2.91 -15.28
N ILE A 506 -3.43 -2.68 -14.74
CA ILE A 506 -2.17 -3.16 -15.33
C ILE A 506 -1.95 -4.65 -15.10
N LYS A 507 -2.24 -5.14 -13.89
CA LYS A 507 -1.96 -6.53 -13.51
C LYS A 507 -3.11 -7.49 -13.71
N ALA A 508 -4.26 -7.03 -14.20
CA ALA A 508 -5.42 -7.88 -14.46
C ALA A 508 -5.12 -9.10 -15.35
N LYS A 509 -4.15 -8.98 -16.28
CA LYS A 509 -3.68 -10.11 -17.10
C LYS A 509 -2.96 -11.19 -16.28
N PHE A 510 -2.21 -10.82 -15.23
CA PHE A 510 -1.50 -11.75 -14.35
C PHE A 510 -2.39 -12.34 -13.28
N PHE A 511 -3.51 -11.67 -12.97
CA PHE A 511 -4.52 -12.16 -12.03
C PHE A 511 -5.06 -13.54 -12.42
N LYS A 512 -5.20 -13.79 -13.74
CA LYS A 512 -5.61 -15.07 -14.30
C LYS A 512 -4.58 -16.21 -14.09
N LEU A 513 -3.35 -15.92 -13.70
CA LEU A 513 -2.38 -16.95 -13.29
C LEU A 513 -2.70 -17.51 -11.90
N MET A 514 -3.24 -16.67 -11.01
CA MET A 514 -3.54 -17.05 -9.62
C MET A 514 -4.93 -17.68 -9.45
N TYR A 515 -5.90 -17.22 -10.23
CA TYR A 515 -7.30 -17.58 -10.03
C TYR A 515 -7.94 -18.16 -11.29
N SER A 516 -8.68 -19.25 -11.10
CA SER A 516 -9.44 -19.86 -12.18
C SER A 516 -10.58 -18.94 -12.68
N PRO A 517 -11.10 -19.16 -13.89
CA PRO A 517 -12.26 -18.41 -14.38
C PRO A 517 -13.46 -18.47 -13.43
N GLU A 518 -13.71 -19.62 -12.77
CA GLU A 518 -14.80 -19.78 -11.81
C GLU A 518 -14.57 -18.96 -10.55
N GLN A 519 -13.34 -18.93 -10.00
CA GLN A 519 -13.00 -18.11 -8.84
C GLN A 519 -13.14 -16.62 -9.14
N ILE A 520 -12.74 -16.18 -10.34
CA ILE A 520 -12.96 -14.79 -10.79
C ILE A 520 -14.46 -14.49 -10.93
N ALA A 521 -15.26 -15.45 -11.42
CA ALA A 521 -16.70 -15.30 -11.50
C ALA A 521 -17.35 -15.20 -10.10
N GLN A 522 -16.84 -15.91 -9.09
CA GLN A 522 -17.30 -15.78 -7.70
C GLN A 522 -17.06 -14.37 -7.16
N MET A 523 -15.86 -13.80 -7.37
CA MET A 523 -15.58 -12.41 -7.01
C MET A 523 -16.51 -11.42 -7.72
N LYS A 524 -16.79 -11.68 -9.00
CA LYS A 524 -17.66 -10.84 -9.83
C LYS A 524 -19.11 -10.86 -9.35
N ARG A 525 -19.63 -11.98 -8.86
CA ARG A 525 -20.98 -12.07 -8.26
C ARG A 525 -21.16 -11.14 -7.05
N ILE A 526 -20.09 -10.91 -6.25
CA ILE A 526 -20.13 -9.92 -5.16
C ILE A 526 -20.33 -8.52 -5.75
N LYS A 527 -19.55 -8.19 -6.80
CA LYS A 527 -19.70 -6.90 -7.49
C LYS A 527 -21.09 -6.71 -8.06
N ASP A 528 -21.64 -7.72 -8.73
CA ASP A 528 -22.99 -7.67 -9.32
C ASP A 528 -24.08 -7.46 -8.26
N THR A 529 -23.83 -7.86 -7.00
CA THR A 529 -24.74 -7.62 -5.87
C THR A 529 -24.63 -6.20 -5.32
N LEU A 530 -23.40 -5.67 -5.17
CA LEU A 530 -23.13 -4.37 -4.53
C LEU A 530 -23.14 -3.21 -5.53
N ASP A 531 -22.91 -3.49 -6.80
CA ASP A 531 -22.91 -2.56 -7.93
C ASP A 531 -23.58 -3.20 -9.17
N PRO A 532 -24.92 -3.38 -9.15
CA PRO A 532 -25.65 -4.06 -10.23
C PRO A 532 -25.54 -3.39 -11.60
N GLN A 533 -25.23 -2.10 -11.65
CA GLN A 533 -25.04 -1.35 -12.89
C GLN A 533 -23.57 -1.34 -13.36
N ALA A 534 -22.66 -1.99 -12.59
CA ALA A 534 -21.23 -2.07 -12.87
C ALA A 534 -20.57 -0.70 -13.14
N ILE A 535 -21.02 0.34 -12.42
CA ILE A 535 -20.51 1.72 -12.63
C ILE A 535 -19.18 2.01 -11.93
N LEU A 536 -18.87 1.35 -10.80
CA LEU A 536 -17.71 1.67 -9.97
C LEU A 536 -16.41 1.10 -10.55
N ASN A 537 -15.40 1.95 -10.69
CA ASN A 537 -14.02 1.62 -11.06
C ASN A 537 -13.89 0.61 -12.23
N PRO A 538 -14.41 0.93 -13.43
CA PRO A 538 -14.38 0.02 -14.57
C PRO A 538 -12.96 -0.39 -14.95
N GLY A 539 -12.77 -1.69 -15.22
CA GLY A 539 -11.48 -2.27 -15.63
C GLY A 539 -10.50 -2.54 -14.47
N VAL A 540 -10.82 -2.15 -13.23
CA VAL A 540 -10.03 -2.46 -12.04
C VAL A 540 -10.34 -3.89 -11.58
N ILE A 541 -9.33 -4.71 -11.34
CA ILE A 541 -9.39 -6.15 -10.99
C ILE A 541 -10.07 -6.98 -12.09
N PHE A 542 -11.28 -6.59 -12.48
CA PHE A 542 -12.07 -7.29 -13.47
C PHE A 542 -11.91 -6.63 -14.84
N THR A 543 -11.36 -7.37 -15.80
CA THR A 543 -11.38 -6.92 -17.20
C THR A 543 -12.80 -7.00 -17.74
N PRO A 544 -13.22 -6.05 -18.59
CA PRO A 544 -14.51 -6.08 -19.27
C PRO A 544 -14.76 -7.38 -20.04
#